data_7a86337cfdb429baad4202cfdfee966b
#
_entry.id   7a86337cfdb429baad4202cfdfee966b
#
_cell.length_a   1.000
_cell.length_b   1.000
_cell.length_c   1.000
_cell.angle_alpha   90.00
_cell.angle_beta   90.00
_cell.angle_gamma   90.00
#
_symmetry.space_group_name_H-M   'P 1'
#
loop_
_entity.id
_entity.type
_entity.pdbx_description
1 polymer ?
#
loop_
_entity_poly.entity_id
_entity_poly.type
_entity_poly.pdbx_seq_one_letter_code
_entity_poly.pdbx_strand_id
1 'polypeptide(L)'
;MTAAMNHTLPNPAQPLRIGTRGSPLALWQAHEVQRCLMAAFDLPEAAFAVVVIKVMGDQIQDRALKDIGGKGLFTREIEDALLDGGIDIAVHSMKDMPTLQPDGLILDCYLPREDVRDAFVSPGVARLADLPQGAVVGSSSLRRRAQLALRRPDLQLVEFRGNVQTRMRKLEEGVAQATFLAMAGLNRLGMAHMARGPIEVEEMLPAVAQGAIGIERRVSDVRVEALLAGIHHTATGQRLAAERAFLLKLDGSCETPIAGLAVIEGDQIWLRGEILRPDGTQSIPGALRGPIADAAALGTDLAAQLLAQAPNGFFI
;
A
#
# COMPACT_ATOMS: atom_id res chain seq x y z
N MET A 1 -7.85 -29.86 25.58
CA MET A 1 -9.24 -29.32 25.72
C MET A 1 -9.11 -27.82 25.70
N THR A 2 -9.24 -27.23 24.53
CA THR A 2 -9.24 -25.78 24.28
C THR A 2 -10.59 -25.24 24.71
N ALA A 3 -10.61 -24.37 25.71
CA ALA A 3 -11.79 -23.60 26.07
C ALA A 3 -12.21 -22.81 24.82
N ALA A 4 -13.32 -23.21 24.21
CA ALA A 4 -13.97 -22.41 23.18
C ALA A 4 -14.34 -21.07 23.82
N MET A 5 -13.54 -20.02 23.57
CA MET A 5 -13.94 -18.67 23.89
C MET A 5 -15.19 -18.38 23.06
N ASN A 6 -16.33 -18.29 23.73
CA ASN A 6 -17.61 -17.87 23.12
C ASN A 6 -17.50 -16.38 22.74
N HIS A 7 -16.75 -16.09 21.67
CA HIS A 7 -16.79 -14.76 21.08
C HIS A 7 -18.14 -14.59 20.37
N THR A 8 -18.91 -13.61 20.80
CA THR A 8 -20.20 -13.30 20.16
C THR A 8 -19.95 -12.84 18.72
N LEU A 9 -20.41 -13.63 17.75
CA LEU A 9 -20.32 -13.27 16.34
C LEU A 9 -21.16 -12.01 16.06
N PRO A 10 -20.75 -11.18 15.09
CA PRO A 10 -21.56 -10.06 14.63
C PRO A 10 -22.92 -10.55 14.12
N ASN A 11 -23.95 -9.72 14.31
CA ASN A 11 -25.30 -10.03 13.88
C ASN A 11 -26.04 -8.73 13.51
N PRO A 12 -27.24 -8.78 12.89
CA PRO A 12 -27.94 -7.58 12.46
C PRO A 12 -28.29 -6.58 13.56
N ALA A 13 -28.41 -7.03 14.82
CA ALA A 13 -28.66 -6.14 15.96
C ALA A 13 -27.38 -5.49 16.51
N GLN A 14 -26.24 -6.13 16.27
CA GLN A 14 -24.91 -5.66 16.66
C GLN A 14 -23.92 -5.91 15.52
N PRO A 15 -23.98 -5.14 14.42
CA PRO A 15 -23.12 -5.33 13.27
C PRO A 15 -21.66 -4.96 13.58
N LEU A 16 -20.72 -5.67 12.95
CA LEU A 16 -19.31 -5.26 12.91
C LEU A 16 -19.17 -4.01 12.04
N ARG A 17 -18.64 -2.94 12.60
CA ARG A 17 -18.45 -1.66 11.92
C ARG A 17 -17.08 -1.64 11.26
N ILE A 18 -17.05 -1.56 9.93
CA ILE A 18 -15.86 -1.57 9.07
C ILE A 18 -15.58 -0.15 8.61
N GLY A 19 -14.60 0.50 9.21
CA GLY A 19 -14.18 1.85 8.84
C GLY A 19 -13.32 1.86 7.57
N THR A 20 -13.55 2.82 6.70
CA THR A 20 -12.77 3.03 5.47
C THR A 20 -12.91 4.45 4.94
N ARG A 21 -12.02 4.83 4.01
CA ARG A 21 -12.14 6.09 3.26
C ARG A 21 -13.26 6.01 2.22
N GLY A 22 -13.73 7.18 1.76
CA GLY A 22 -14.82 7.28 0.77
C GLY A 22 -14.41 7.08 -0.70
N SER A 23 -13.15 6.78 -1.02
CA SER A 23 -12.75 6.56 -2.41
C SER A 23 -13.30 5.22 -2.95
N PRO A 24 -13.60 5.12 -4.27
CA PRO A 24 -14.11 3.86 -4.85
C PRO A 24 -13.24 2.64 -4.54
N LEU A 25 -11.90 2.81 -4.54
CA LEU A 25 -10.97 1.72 -4.22
C LEU A 25 -11.03 1.34 -2.74
N ALA A 26 -11.13 2.31 -1.84
CA ALA A 26 -11.21 2.04 -0.40
C ALA A 26 -12.53 1.35 -0.03
N LEU A 27 -13.63 1.76 -0.64
CA LEU A 27 -14.94 1.10 -0.50
C LEU A 27 -14.90 -0.34 -1.00
N TRP A 28 -14.31 -0.57 -2.18
CA TRP A 28 -14.12 -1.93 -2.70
C TRP A 28 -13.35 -2.81 -1.71
N GLN A 29 -12.28 -2.28 -1.11
CA GLN A 29 -11.45 -3.02 -0.15
C GLN A 29 -12.23 -3.35 1.13
N ALA A 30 -13.05 -2.43 1.64
CA ALA A 30 -13.90 -2.67 2.80
C ALA A 30 -14.97 -3.75 2.52
N HIS A 31 -15.61 -3.69 1.36
CA HIS A 31 -16.57 -4.71 0.94
C HIS A 31 -15.91 -6.08 0.71
N GLU A 32 -14.66 -6.13 0.24
CA GLU A 32 -13.93 -7.40 0.11
C GLU A 32 -13.64 -8.01 1.49
N VAL A 33 -13.25 -7.22 2.49
CA VAL A 33 -13.10 -7.68 3.89
C VAL A 33 -14.44 -8.19 4.42
N GLN A 34 -15.52 -7.46 4.22
CA GLN A 34 -16.88 -7.88 4.56
C GLN A 34 -17.22 -9.24 3.93
N ARG A 35 -17.00 -9.38 2.62
CA ARG A 35 -17.25 -10.63 1.87
C ARG A 35 -16.45 -11.80 2.43
N CYS A 36 -15.16 -11.59 2.76
CA CYS A 36 -14.31 -12.60 3.35
C CYS A 36 -14.83 -13.06 4.72
N LEU A 37 -15.23 -12.12 5.57
CA LEU A 37 -15.80 -12.43 6.90
C LEU A 37 -17.17 -13.14 6.78
N MET A 38 -18.04 -12.70 5.88
CA MET A 38 -19.30 -13.39 5.57
C MET A 38 -19.05 -14.85 5.21
N ALA A 39 -18.11 -15.09 4.29
CA ALA A 39 -17.80 -16.46 3.83
C ALA A 39 -17.13 -17.33 4.91
N ALA A 40 -16.24 -16.75 5.74
CA ALA A 40 -15.52 -17.51 6.76
C ALA A 40 -16.40 -17.95 7.93
N PHE A 41 -17.45 -17.19 8.24
CA PHE A 41 -18.30 -17.41 9.43
C PHE A 41 -19.78 -17.67 9.11
N ASP A 42 -20.15 -17.81 7.84
CA ASP A 42 -21.52 -17.99 7.37
C ASP A 42 -22.48 -16.90 7.91
N LEU A 43 -22.05 -15.62 7.82
CA LEU A 43 -22.79 -14.49 8.35
C LEU A 43 -23.52 -13.73 7.25
N PRO A 44 -24.74 -13.20 7.54
CA PRO A 44 -25.47 -12.37 6.58
C PRO A 44 -24.82 -11.00 6.41
N GLU A 45 -25.04 -10.35 5.27
CA GLU A 45 -24.56 -9.00 5.00
C GLU A 45 -24.93 -7.98 6.11
N ALA A 46 -26.15 -8.10 6.64
CA ALA A 46 -26.65 -7.24 7.70
C ALA A 46 -25.90 -7.36 9.05
N ALA A 47 -25.00 -8.37 9.19
CA ALA A 47 -24.09 -8.47 10.33
C ALA A 47 -22.89 -7.51 10.24
N PHE A 48 -22.80 -6.69 9.21
CA PHE A 48 -21.71 -5.76 8.95
C PHE A 48 -22.24 -4.37 8.57
N ALA A 49 -21.50 -3.34 8.93
CA ALA A 49 -21.79 -1.96 8.55
C ALA A 49 -20.51 -1.28 8.03
N VAL A 50 -20.46 -0.91 6.77
CA VAL A 50 -19.33 -0.12 6.22
C VAL A 50 -19.54 1.34 6.60
N VAL A 51 -18.57 1.90 7.32
CA VAL A 51 -18.57 3.29 7.82
C VAL A 51 -17.54 4.11 7.06
N VAL A 52 -18.02 5.09 6.30
CA VAL A 52 -17.15 6.01 5.55
C VAL A 52 -16.66 7.14 6.45
N ILE A 53 -15.34 7.23 6.60
CA ILE A 53 -14.69 8.28 7.38
C ILE A 53 -14.01 9.26 6.42
N LYS A 54 -14.30 10.55 6.59
CA LYS A 54 -13.67 11.62 5.81
C LYS A 54 -12.31 11.92 6.43
N VAL A 55 -11.25 11.78 5.64
CA VAL A 55 -9.87 12.07 6.07
C VAL A 55 -9.37 13.36 5.43
N MET A 56 -8.52 14.09 6.14
CA MET A 56 -7.96 15.36 5.68
C MET A 56 -7.20 15.20 4.38
N GLY A 57 -6.48 14.10 4.19
CA GLY A 57 -5.71 13.81 2.98
C GLY A 57 -6.54 13.71 1.69
N ASP A 58 -7.84 13.40 1.78
CA ASP A 58 -8.76 13.36 0.62
C ASP A 58 -9.26 14.76 0.24
N GLN A 59 -9.27 15.71 1.18
CA GLN A 59 -9.77 17.07 0.96
C GLN A 59 -8.70 17.96 0.31
N ILE A 60 -7.41 17.74 0.58
CA ILE A 60 -6.33 18.58 0.09
C ILE A 60 -5.74 17.96 -1.18
N GLN A 61 -6.13 18.49 -2.35
CA GLN A 61 -5.66 17.99 -3.65
C GLN A 61 -4.77 18.99 -4.41
N ASP A 62 -4.61 20.20 -3.90
CA ASP A 62 -3.94 21.34 -4.54
C ASP A 62 -2.46 21.53 -4.14
N ARG A 63 -1.98 20.81 -3.11
CA ARG A 63 -0.60 20.90 -2.60
C ARG A 63 0.12 19.56 -2.63
N ALA A 64 1.46 19.57 -2.74
CA ALA A 64 2.27 18.35 -2.65
C ALA A 64 2.15 17.74 -1.25
N LEU A 65 2.16 16.40 -1.14
CA LEU A 65 2.05 15.71 0.17
C LEU A 65 3.13 16.17 1.15
N LYS A 66 4.36 16.38 0.66
CA LYS A 66 5.50 16.88 1.45
C LYS A 66 5.25 18.26 2.09
N ASP A 67 4.41 19.09 1.49
CA ASP A 67 4.14 20.47 1.95
C ASP A 67 3.00 20.52 2.99
N ILE A 68 2.25 19.43 3.13
CA ILE A 68 1.13 19.34 4.08
C ILE A 68 1.60 18.85 5.45
N GLY A 69 2.72 18.12 5.47
CA GLY A 69 3.44 17.62 6.65
C GLY A 69 2.61 16.71 7.56
N GLY A 70 3.14 15.53 7.85
CA GLY A 70 2.60 14.67 8.92
C GLY A 70 2.38 13.21 8.50
N LYS A 71 2.99 12.32 9.27
CA LYS A 71 2.65 10.88 9.27
C LYS A 71 1.16 10.76 9.63
N GLY A 72 0.39 9.97 8.89
CA GLY A 72 -1.03 9.71 9.22
C GLY A 72 -2.07 10.58 8.49
N LEU A 73 -1.70 11.29 7.42
CA LEU A 73 -2.63 12.17 6.69
C LEU A 73 -3.91 11.47 6.16
N PHE A 74 -3.85 10.16 5.97
CA PHE A 74 -4.94 9.32 5.47
C PHE A 74 -5.48 8.34 6.50
N THR A 75 -4.93 8.34 7.74
CA THR A 75 -5.25 7.31 8.74
C THR A 75 -5.76 7.88 10.05
N ARG A 76 -5.35 9.09 10.44
CA ARG A 76 -5.59 9.66 11.76
C ARG A 76 -7.06 9.63 12.17
N GLU A 77 -7.97 10.14 11.34
CA GLU A 77 -9.40 10.19 11.66
C GLU A 77 -10.02 8.78 11.75
N ILE A 78 -9.43 7.81 11.05
CA ILE A 78 -9.83 6.40 11.09
C ILE A 78 -9.30 5.76 12.39
N GLU A 79 -8.05 6.01 12.74
CA GLU A 79 -7.41 5.55 13.97
C GLU A 79 -8.10 6.13 15.20
N ASP A 80 -8.47 7.42 15.18
CA ASP A 80 -9.27 8.06 16.23
C ASP A 80 -10.64 7.35 16.39
N ALA A 81 -11.33 7.05 15.28
CA ALA A 81 -12.61 6.33 15.30
C ALA A 81 -12.49 4.86 15.78
N LEU A 82 -11.32 4.22 15.59
CA LEU A 82 -11.04 2.92 16.20
C LEU A 82 -10.86 3.05 17.71
N LEU A 83 -10.09 4.04 18.17
CA LEU A 83 -9.77 4.25 19.58
C LEU A 83 -11.00 4.64 20.40
N ASP A 84 -11.87 5.50 19.85
CA ASP A 84 -13.10 5.94 20.52
C ASP A 84 -14.25 4.92 20.42
N GLY A 85 -14.06 3.83 19.66
CA GLY A 85 -15.05 2.79 19.48
C GLY A 85 -16.16 3.15 18.48
N GLY A 86 -15.98 4.16 17.66
CA GLY A 86 -16.88 4.51 16.55
C GLY A 86 -16.91 3.45 15.45
N ILE A 87 -15.81 2.71 15.26
CA ILE A 87 -15.69 1.54 14.38
C ILE A 87 -15.01 0.38 15.12
N ASP A 88 -15.11 -0.84 14.57
CA ASP A 88 -14.54 -2.04 15.18
C ASP A 88 -13.25 -2.49 14.47
N ILE A 89 -13.19 -2.33 13.16
CA ILE A 89 -12.00 -2.55 12.33
C ILE A 89 -11.85 -1.43 11.31
N ALA A 90 -10.62 -1.21 10.84
CA ALA A 90 -10.34 -0.29 9.75
C ALA A 90 -9.62 -1.00 8.59
N VAL A 91 -10.00 -0.68 7.34
CA VAL A 91 -9.46 -1.32 6.14
C VAL A 91 -8.61 -0.34 5.36
N HIS A 92 -7.37 -0.78 5.05
CA HIS A 92 -6.35 0.08 4.45
C HIS A 92 -5.64 -0.55 3.25
N SER A 93 -5.22 0.28 2.31
CA SER A 93 -4.14 -0.06 1.38
C SER A 93 -2.81 0.01 2.12
N MET A 94 -2.12 -1.11 2.25
CA MET A 94 -0.93 -1.21 3.11
C MET A 94 0.22 -0.30 2.74
N LYS A 95 0.38 0.03 1.46
CA LYS A 95 1.43 0.96 1.00
C LYS A 95 1.24 2.40 1.50
N ASP A 96 0.04 2.75 1.96
CA ASP A 96 -0.31 4.08 2.43
C ASP A 96 -0.22 4.16 3.99
N MET A 97 -0.01 3.00 4.65
CA MET A 97 0.05 2.89 6.11
C MET A 97 1.43 3.20 6.67
N PRO A 98 1.52 4.02 7.74
CA PRO A 98 2.74 4.14 8.53
C PRO A 98 3.25 2.79 9.02
N THR A 99 4.54 2.67 9.24
CA THR A 99 5.15 1.43 9.74
C THR A 99 4.82 1.17 11.20
N LEU A 100 4.60 2.23 11.97
CA LEU A 100 4.16 2.18 13.37
C LEU A 100 2.71 2.65 13.47
N GLN A 101 1.91 1.94 14.23
CA GLN A 101 0.54 2.32 14.57
C GLN A 101 0.53 3.08 15.91
N PRO A 102 -0.50 3.90 16.16
CA PRO A 102 -0.71 4.53 17.47
C PRO A 102 -0.86 3.50 18.60
N ASP A 103 -0.51 3.90 19.82
CA ASP A 103 -0.70 3.07 21.00
C ASP A 103 -2.15 2.61 21.12
N GLY A 104 -2.33 1.32 21.39
CA GLY A 104 -3.65 0.70 21.48
C GLY A 104 -4.19 0.12 20.16
N LEU A 105 -3.55 0.39 19.04
CA LEU A 105 -3.92 -0.17 17.74
C LEU A 105 -2.86 -1.16 17.23
N ILE A 106 -3.30 -2.10 16.40
CA ILE A 106 -2.45 -3.09 15.74
C ILE A 106 -2.97 -3.40 14.34
N LEU A 107 -2.05 -3.60 13.41
CA LEU A 107 -2.32 -3.98 12.04
C LEU A 107 -1.62 -5.32 11.75
N ASP A 108 -2.32 -6.41 12.01
CA ASP A 108 -1.79 -7.79 12.01
C ASP A 108 -2.61 -8.76 11.14
N CYS A 109 -3.69 -8.29 10.49
CA CYS A 109 -4.48 -9.09 9.57
C CYS A 109 -4.35 -8.56 8.13
N TYR A 110 -4.11 -9.47 7.19
CA TYR A 110 -3.92 -9.16 5.77
C TYR A 110 -4.72 -10.14 4.91
N LEU A 111 -5.32 -9.64 3.84
CA LEU A 111 -5.93 -10.48 2.80
C LEU A 111 -4.88 -10.99 1.80
N PRO A 112 -5.21 -11.97 0.94
CA PRO A 112 -4.34 -12.38 -0.17
C PRO A 112 -3.88 -11.17 -0.97
N ARG A 113 -2.56 -11.12 -1.26
CA ARG A 113 -1.94 -9.99 -1.95
C ARG A 113 -2.27 -10.03 -3.44
N GLU A 114 -2.74 -8.93 -3.97
CA GLU A 114 -2.99 -8.70 -5.39
C GLU A 114 -1.66 -8.36 -6.12
N ASP A 115 -1.69 -8.24 -7.46
CA ASP A 115 -0.54 -7.91 -8.30
C ASP A 115 0.22 -6.70 -7.75
N VAL A 116 1.50 -6.91 -7.48
CA VAL A 116 2.38 -5.91 -6.84
C VAL A 116 2.91 -4.86 -7.83
N ARG A 117 2.79 -5.11 -9.13
CA ARG A 117 3.41 -4.32 -10.19
C ARG A 117 2.73 -2.97 -10.37
N ASP A 118 3.50 -2.06 -10.94
CA ASP A 118 2.95 -0.82 -11.48
C ASP A 118 2.38 -1.08 -12.89
N ALA A 119 1.30 -0.37 -13.23
CA ALA A 119 0.69 -0.37 -14.55
C ALA A 119 1.17 0.86 -15.33
N PHE A 120 1.61 0.66 -16.55
CA PHE A 120 1.83 1.76 -17.49
C PHE A 120 0.51 2.15 -18.15
N VAL A 121 0.15 3.41 -18.07
CA VAL A 121 -1.09 3.95 -18.64
C VAL A 121 -0.74 5.09 -19.57
N SER A 122 -1.05 4.93 -20.85
CA SER A 122 -0.86 5.96 -21.88
C SER A 122 -1.89 5.81 -22.99
N PRO A 123 -2.53 6.89 -23.45
CA PRO A 123 -3.39 6.82 -24.63
C PRO A 123 -2.60 6.63 -25.93
N GLY A 124 -1.37 7.15 -26.00
CA GLY A 124 -0.62 7.29 -27.24
C GLY A 124 0.39 6.18 -27.55
N VAL A 125 1.01 5.55 -26.54
CA VAL A 125 2.09 4.56 -26.75
C VAL A 125 1.84 3.29 -25.94
N ALA A 126 2.43 2.17 -26.42
CA ALA A 126 2.23 0.87 -25.81
C ALA A 126 3.17 0.59 -24.63
N ARG A 127 4.39 1.12 -24.63
CA ARG A 127 5.41 0.84 -23.61
C ARG A 127 6.08 2.12 -23.16
N LEU A 128 6.65 2.10 -21.96
CA LEU A 128 7.45 3.21 -21.41
C LEU A 128 8.62 3.59 -22.34
N ALA A 129 9.26 2.59 -22.91
CA ALA A 129 10.38 2.80 -23.84
C ALA A 129 9.99 3.55 -25.12
N ASP A 130 8.72 3.46 -25.54
CA ASP A 130 8.20 4.08 -26.76
C ASP A 130 7.82 5.57 -26.57
N LEU A 131 7.90 6.09 -25.34
CA LEU A 131 7.66 7.51 -25.07
C LEU A 131 8.74 8.36 -25.79
N PRO A 132 8.33 9.41 -26.53
CA PRO A 132 9.28 10.30 -27.18
C PRO A 132 10.16 11.02 -26.16
N GLN A 133 11.33 11.47 -26.61
CA GLN A 133 12.22 12.29 -25.79
C GLN A 133 11.48 13.56 -25.32
N GLY A 134 11.63 13.90 -24.04
CA GLY A 134 10.96 15.07 -23.45
C GLY A 134 9.47 14.87 -23.15
N ALA A 135 8.95 13.64 -23.29
CA ALA A 135 7.53 13.37 -23.00
C ALA A 135 7.17 13.72 -21.55
N VAL A 136 5.97 14.26 -21.37
CA VAL A 136 5.44 14.60 -20.05
C VAL A 136 4.82 13.38 -19.41
N VAL A 137 5.30 13.00 -18.22
CA VAL A 137 4.81 11.87 -17.43
C VAL A 137 4.30 12.33 -16.07
N GLY A 138 3.07 11.99 -15.77
CA GLY A 138 2.40 12.37 -14.52
C GLY A 138 2.63 11.39 -13.39
N SER A 139 3.25 11.81 -12.28
CA SER A 139 3.35 11.01 -11.06
C SER A 139 3.60 11.88 -9.84
N SER A 140 2.87 11.61 -8.74
CA SER A 140 3.12 12.21 -7.42
C SER A 140 3.81 11.22 -6.47
N SER A 141 4.16 10.02 -6.93
CA SER A 141 4.95 9.06 -6.15
C SER A 141 6.43 9.37 -6.30
N LEU A 142 7.09 9.74 -5.21
CA LEU A 142 8.54 10.02 -5.21
C LEU A 142 9.34 8.81 -5.68
N ARG A 143 8.96 7.60 -5.25
CA ARG A 143 9.57 6.37 -5.74
C ARG A 143 9.52 6.25 -7.26
N ARG A 144 8.34 6.38 -7.87
CA ARG A 144 8.18 6.29 -9.33
C ARG A 144 8.96 7.40 -10.04
N ARG A 145 8.89 8.61 -9.52
CA ARG A 145 9.61 9.76 -10.09
C ARG A 145 11.11 9.52 -10.09
N ALA A 146 11.68 9.09 -8.95
CA ALA A 146 13.11 8.82 -8.84
C ALA A 146 13.55 7.67 -9.75
N GLN A 147 12.81 6.57 -9.78
CA GLN A 147 13.09 5.45 -10.68
C GLN A 147 12.99 5.82 -12.17
N LEU A 148 12.03 6.69 -12.54
CA LEU A 148 11.90 7.20 -13.91
C LEU A 148 13.04 8.17 -14.25
N ALA A 149 13.35 9.13 -13.39
CA ALA A 149 14.43 10.09 -13.61
C ALA A 149 15.78 9.39 -13.80
N LEU A 150 16.02 8.31 -13.04
CA LEU A 150 17.23 7.50 -13.18
C LEU A 150 17.32 6.80 -14.54
N ARG A 151 16.22 6.23 -15.03
CA ARG A 151 16.21 5.40 -16.26
C ARG A 151 15.90 6.19 -17.53
N ARG A 152 15.14 7.25 -17.41
CA ARG A 152 14.68 8.13 -18.48
C ARG A 152 14.80 9.60 -18.04
N PRO A 153 16.05 10.11 -17.89
CA PRO A 153 16.31 11.48 -17.45
C PRO A 153 15.82 12.54 -18.47
N ASP A 154 15.49 12.11 -19.67
CA ASP A 154 14.89 12.93 -20.71
C ASP A 154 13.43 13.29 -20.47
N LEU A 155 12.71 12.54 -19.62
CA LEU A 155 11.27 12.74 -19.40
C LEU A 155 10.99 13.94 -18.47
N GLN A 156 9.89 14.64 -18.76
CA GLN A 156 9.39 15.71 -17.89
C GLN A 156 8.39 15.16 -16.87
N LEU A 157 8.79 15.13 -15.60
CA LEU A 157 7.97 14.58 -14.53
C LEU A 157 7.12 15.68 -13.87
N VAL A 158 5.80 15.56 -13.98
CA VAL A 158 4.83 16.51 -13.41
C VAL A 158 4.02 15.91 -12.28
N GLU A 159 3.53 16.76 -11.36
CA GLU A 159 2.62 16.33 -10.30
C GLU A 159 1.29 15.81 -10.88
N PHE A 160 0.86 14.62 -10.41
CA PHE A 160 -0.33 13.96 -10.95
C PHE A 160 -1.16 13.30 -9.85
N ARG A 161 -1.82 14.13 -9.03
CA ARG A 161 -2.63 13.73 -7.88
C ARG A 161 -4.06 13.38 -8.27
N GLY A 162 -4.73 12.69 -7.35
CA GLY A 162 -6.12 12.26 -7.48
C GLY A 162 -6.25 10.73 -7.41
N ASN A 163 -7.50 10.27 -7.33
CA ASN A 163 -7.83 8.85 -7.46
C ASN A 163 -7.64 8.36 -8.92
N VAL A 164 -7.92 7.09 -9.18
CA VAL A 164 -7.76 6.48 -10.52
C VAL A 164 -8.55 7.27 -11.55
N GLN A 165 -9.82 7.55 -11.30
CA GLN A 165 -10.72 8.26 -12.22
C GLN A 165 -10.21 9.68 -12.55
N THR A 166 -9.77 10.42 -11.52
CA THR A 166 -9.21 11.76 -11.71
C THR A 166 -7.96 11.75 -12.58
N ARG A 167 -7.06 10.76 -12.39
CA ARG A 167 -5.84 10.62 -13.19
C ARG A 167 -6.13 10.23 -14.63
N MET A 168 -7.13 9.37 -14.86
CA MET A 168 -7.56 9.02 -16.21
C MET A 168 -8.08 10.25 -16.96
N ARG A 169 -8.94 11.04 -16.32
CA ARG A 169 -9.43 12.29 -16.90
C ARG A 169 -8.29 13.25 -17.25
N LYS A 170 -7.30 13.44 -16.37
CA LYS A 170 -6.14 14.29 -16.65
C LYS A 170 -5.31 13.83 -17.85
N LEU A 171 -5.24 12.50 -18.11
CA LEU A 171 -4.62 11.98 -19.33
C LEU A 171 -5.44 12.33 -20.57
N GLU A 172 -6.77 12.17 -20.51
CA GLU A 172 -7.70 12.54 -21.60
C GLU A 172 -7.63 14.03 -21.91
N GLU A 173 -7.47 14.88 -20.88
CA GLU A 173 -7.27 16.32 -20.98
C GLU A 173 -5.87 16.72 -21.49
N GLY A 174 -4.95 15.75 -21.70
CA GLY A 174 -3.61 16.00 -22.21
C GLY A 174 -2.63 16.63 -21.22
N VAL A 175 -2.92 16.60 -19.91
CA VAL A 175 -2.02 17.12 -18.86
C VAL A 175 -0.70 16.35 -18.84
N ALA A 176 -0.72 15.06 -19.20
CA ALA A 176 0.45 14.23 -19.37
C ALA A 176 0.20 13.18 -20.47
N GLN A 177 1.28 12.69 -21.09
CA GLN A 177 1.23 11.66 -22.14
C GLN A 177 1.16 10.23 -21.54
N ALA A 178 1.58 10.09 -20.29
CA ALA A 178 1.52 8.81 -19.58
C ALA A 178 1.44 9.03 -18.06
N THR A 179 0.98 8.02 -17.35
CA THR A 179 1.03 7.92 -15.89
C THR A 179 1.24 6.46 -15.46
N PHE A 180 1.44 6.27 -14.15
CA PHE A 180 1.57 4.96 -13.53
C PHE A 180 0.52 4.80 -12.44
N LEU A 181 -0.14 3.63 -12.45
CA LEU A 181 -1.08 3.20 -11.42
C LEU A 181 -0.61 1.86 -10.85
N ALA A 182 -1.09 1.46 -9.68
CA ALA A 182 -0.86 0.10 -9.19
C ALA A 182 -1.82 -0.86 -9.89
N MET A 183 -1.33 -1.97 -10.44
CA MET A 183 -2.16 -3.01 -11.07
C MET A 183 -3.27 -3.47 -10.12
N ALA A 184 -2.94 -3.69 -8.84
CA ALA A 184 -3.92 -4.06 -7.82
C ALA A 184 -5.13 -3.10 -7.75
N GLY A 185 -4.90 -1.80 -7.89
CA GLY A 185 -5.98 -0.81 -7.89
C GLY A 185 -6.87 -0.92 -9.14
N LEU A 186 -6.27 -1.12 -10.30
CA LEU A 186 -7.00 -1.31 -11.56
C LEU A 186 -7.79 -2.62 -11.58
N ASN A 187 -7.18 -3.71 -11.13
CA ASN A 187 -7.85 -5.02 -11.06
C ASN A 187 -9.09 -4.96 -10.17
N ARG A 188 -8.96 -4.40 -8.97
CA ARG A 188 -10.06 -4.25 -8.00
C ARG A 188 -11.21 -3.39 -8.52
N LEU A 189 -10.91 -2.39 -9.31
CA LEU A 189 -11.93 -1.50 -9.91
C LEU A 189 -12.46 -2.00 -11.26
N GLY A 190 -12.02 -3.17 -11.76
CA GLY A 190 -12.38 -3.65 -13.09
C GLY A 190 -11.82 -2.80 -14.24
N MET A 191 -10.76 -2.03 -13.97
CA MET A 191 -10.17 -1.06 -14.90
C MET A 191 -8.83 -1.52 -15.48
N ALA A 192 -8.49 -2.81 -15.38
CA ALA A 192 -7.22 -3.35 -15.90
C ALA A 192 -7.01 -3.06 -17.39
N HIS A 193 -8.09 -2.98 -18.16
CA HIS A 193 -8.09 -2.64 -19.60
C HIS A 193 -7.56 -1.22 -19.91
N MET A 194 -7.50 -0.33 -18.92
CA MET A 194 -6.94 1.02 -19.06
C MET A 194 -5.41 1.01 -19.09
N ALA A 195 -4.79 -0.03 -18.55
CA ALA A 195 -3.33 -0.20 -18.62
C ALA A 195 -2.92 -0.73 -19.98
N ARG A 196 -1.76 -0.28 -20.46
CA ARG A 196 -1.08 -0.90 -21.61
C ARG A 196 -0.43 -2.22 -21.24
N GLY A 197 -0.16 -2.41 -19.96
CA GLY A 197 0.38 -3.62 -19.35
C GLY A 197 1.01 -3.31 -18.00
N PRO A 198 1.29 -4.35 -17.22
CA PRO A 198 2.11 -4.23 -16.03
C PRO A 198 3.57 -3.97 -16.44
N ILE A 199 4.28 -3.24 -15.57
CA ILE A 199 5.74 -3.08 -15.68
C ILE A 199 6.37 -4.17 -14.82
N GLU A 200 7.33 -4.90 -15.38
CA GLU A 200 8.01 -5.96 -14.65
C GLU A 200 8.79 -5.40 -13.45
N VAL A 201 8.86 -6.20 -12.39
CA VAL A 201 9.47 -5.75 -11.12
C VAL A 201 10.98 -5.48 -11.25
N GLU A 202 11.61 -6.07 -12.25
CA GLU A 202 13.02 -5.84 -12.63
C GLU A 202 13.21 -4.47 -13.29
N GLU A 203 12.19 -3.98 -13.97
CA GLU A 203 12.19 -2.65 -14.60
C GLU A 203 11.78 -1.57 -13.57
N MET A 204 10.80 -1.83 -12.73
CA MET A 204 10.33 -0.90 -11.70
C MET A 204 9.92 -1.64 -10.43
N LEU A 205 10.83 -1.70 -9.46
CA LEU A 205 10.55 -2.33 -8.17
C LEU A 205 9.39 -1.59 -7.46
N PRO A 206 8.34 -2.30 -6.99
CA PRO A 206 7.14 -1.67 -6.45
C PRO A 206 7.36 -0.95 -5.12
N ALA A 207 6.38 -0.18 -4.69
CA ALA A 207 6.35 0.34 -3.33
C ALA A 207 6.21 -0.81 -2.32
N VAL A 208 6.85 -0.66 -1.16
CA VAL A 208 6.66 -1.55 -0.01
C VAL A 208 5.17 -1.75 0.24
N ALA A 209 4.77 -3.00 0.42
CA ALA A 209 3.39 -3.44 0.67
C ALA A 209 2.37 -3.11 -0.44
N GLN A 210 2.79 -2.72 -1.66
CA GLN A 210 1.88 -2.52 -2.78
C GLN A 210 1.09 -3.80 -3.08
N GLY A 211 -0.22 -3.66 -3.34
CA GLY A 211 -1.14 -4.76 -3.61
C GLY A 211 -1.76 -5.40 -2.37
N ALA A 212 -1.29 -5.12 -1.16
CA ALA A 212 -1.83 -5.69 0.06
C ALA A 212 -2.96 -4.84 0.66
N ILE A 213 -3.99 -5.51 1.18
CA ILE A 213 -5.03 -4.95 2.07
C ILE A 213 -4.68 -5.38 3.48
N GLY A 214 -4.64 -4.42 4.40
CA GLY A 214 -4.48 -4.65 5.82
C GLY A 214 -5.70 -4.21 6.61
N ILE A 215 -5.95 -4.93 7.68
CA ILE A 215 -7.05 -4.65 8.61
C ILE A 215 -6.45 -4.30 9.97
N GLU A 216 -6.78 -3.11 10.44
CA GLU A 216 -6.35 -2.57 11.72
C GLU A 216 -7.44 -2.73 12.75
N ARG A 217 -7.07 -3.01 14.00
CA ARG A 217 -7.96 -3.24 15.14
C ARG A 217 -7.39 -2.68 16.42
N ARG A 218 -8.22 -2.57 17.45
CA ARG A 218 -7.73 -2.36 18.81
C ARG A 218 -7.00 -3.60 19.32
N VAL A 219 -5.86 -3.41 20.00
CA VAL A 219 -5.09 -4.50 20.62
C VAL A 219 -5.93 -5.26 21.65
N SER A 220 -6.77 -4.56 22.40
CA SER A 220 -7.60 -5.14 23.47
C SER A 220 -8.83 -5.90 22.96
N ASP A 221 -9.20 -5.80 21.68
CA ASP A 221 -10.41 -6.42 21.15
C ASP A 221 -10.15 -7.87 20.70
N VAL A 222 -10.13 -8.79 21.67
CA VAL A 222 -9.92 -10.24 21.42
C VAL A 222 -11.03 -10.87 20.58
N ARG A 223 -12.23 -10.29 20.57
CA ARG A 223 -13.34 -10.74 19.72
C ARG A 223 -13.02 -10.49 18.24
N VAL A 224 -12.60 -9.28 17.94
CA VAL A 224 -12.18 -8.89 16.57
C VAL A 224 -10.95 -9.66 16.16
N GLU A 225 -9.98 -9.86 17.05
CA GLU A 225 -8.80 -10.69 16.77
C GLU A 225 -9.18 -12.09 16.27
N ALA A 226 -10.10 -12.76 16.99
CA ALA A 226 -10.56 -14.10 16.61
C ALA A 226 -11.29 -14.12 15.26
N LEU A 227 -12.08 -13.07 14.93
CA LEU A 227 -12.74 -12.93 13.63
C LEU A 227 -11.71 -12.74 12.50
N LEU A 228 -10.72 -11.86 12.71
CA LEU A 228 -9.72 -11.56 11.71
C LEU A 228 -8.75 -12.73 11.47
N ALA A 229 -8.49 -13.56 12.48
CA ALA A 229 -7.73 -14.79 12.31
C ALA A 229 -8.35 -15.74 11.27
N GLY A 230 -9.69 -15.74 11.13
CA GLY A 230 -10.41 -16.56 10.14
C GLY A 230 -10.20 -16.13 8.68
N ILE A 231 -9.72 -14.91 8.44
CA ILE A 231 -9.48 -14.37 7.08
C ILE A 231 -8.03 -13.97 6.83
N HIS A 232 -7.15 -14.11 7.84
CA HIS A 232 -5.75 -13.74 7.71
C HIS A 232 -5.00 -14.62 6.71
N HIS A 233 -4.32 -14.00 5.73
CA HIS A 233 -3.48 -14.68 4.77
C HIS A 233 -2.02 -14.68 5.22
N THR A 234 -1.57 -15.77 5.81
CA THR A 234 -0.24 -15.92 6.43
C THR A 234 0.90 -15.55 5.50
N ALA A 235 0.87 -16.01 4.23
CA ALA A 235 1.94 -15.73 3.29
C ALA A 235 2.05 -14.22 2.94
N THR A 236 0.93 -13.49 2.94
CA THR A 236 0.97 -12.01 2.83
C THR A 236 1.61 -11.40 4.07
N GLY A 237 1.20 -11.82 5.26
CA GLY A 237 1.78 -11.33 6.52
C GLY A 237 3.30 -11.52 6.59
N GLN A 238 3.79 -12.71 6.21
CA GLN A 238 5.23 -13.03 6.18
C GLN A 238 6.01 -12.11 5.22
N ARG A 239 5.49 -11.87 4.01
CA ARG A 239 6.12 -10.93 3.06
C ARG A 239 6.14 -9.51 3.61
N LEU A 240 5.02 -9.07 4.18
CA LEU A 240 4.91 -7.72 4.73
C LEU A 240 5.77 -7.52 5.98
N ALA A 241 6.04 -8.57 6.76
CA ALA A 241 6.96 -8.50 7.89
C ALA A 241 8.36 -8.08 7.43
N ALA A 242 8.89 -8.66 6.34
CA ALA A 242 10.17 -8.26 5.77
C ALA A 242 10.14 -6.85 5.18
N GLU A 243 9.13 -6.56 4.34
CA GLU A 243 9.03 -5.27 3.65
C GLU A 243 8.82 -4.10 4.62
N ARG A 244 7.97 -4.27 5.64
CA ARG A 244 7.70 -3.21 6.62
C ARG A 244 8.85 -3.00 7.59
N ALA A 245 9.57 -4.06 7.98
CA ALA A 245 10.80 -3.92 8.78
C ALA A 245 11.91 -3.17 8.00
N PHE A 246 12.03 -3.46 6.70
CA PHE A 246 12.91 -2.72 5.79
C PHE A 246 12.55 -1.21 5.76
N LEU A 247 11.28 -0.89 5.53
CA LEU A 247 10.81 0.50 5.49
C LEU A 247 10.97 1.21 6.84
N LEU A 248 10.66 0.51 7.94
CA LEU A 248 10.80 1.05 9.31
C LEU A 248 12.24 1.44 9.62
N LYS A 249 13.20 0.56 9.31
CA LYS A 249 14.62 0.81 9.57
C LYS A 249 15.18 1.97 8.74
N LEU A 250 14.61 2.21 7.54
CA LEU A 250 14.96 3.36 6.70
C LEU A 250 14.30 4.67 7.17
N ASP A 251 13.45 4.64 8.21
CA ASP A 251 12.57 5.75 8.62
C ASP A 251 11.76 6.30 7.43
N GLY A 252 11.40 5.37 6.54
CA GLY A 252 10.75 5.69 5.28
C GLY A 252 9.24 5.85 5.42
N SER A 253 8.68 6.60 4.47
CA SER A 253 7.24 6.83 4.33
C SER A 253 6.88 6.86 2.84
N CYS A 254 5.60 7.14 2.54
CA CYS A 254 5.18 7.40 1.16
C CYS A 254 5.85 8.65 0.53
N GLU A 255 6.53 9.45 1.35
CA GLU A 255 7.29 10.65 0.96
C GLU A 255 8.79 10.38 0.75
N THR A 256 9.23 9.13 0.85
CA THR A 256 10.62 8.74 0.64
C THR A 256 10.71 7.84 -0.61
N PRO A 257 11.69 8.04 -1.51
CA PRO A 257 11.82 7.24 -2.73
C PRO A 257 12.43 5.86 -2.42
N ILE A 258 11.63 4.99 -1.82
CA ILE A 258 11.97 3.63 -1.42
C ILE A 258 11.10 2.64 -2.19
N ALA A 259 11.71 1.60 -2.72
CA ALA A 259 11.07 0.44 -3.32
C ALA A 259 11.43 -0.82 -2.54
N GLY A 260 10.51 -1.79 -2.49
CA GLY A 260 10.79 -3.06 -1.81
C GLY A 260 9.75 -4.12 -2.14
N LEU A 261 10.24 -5.36 -2.30
CA LEU A 261 9.40 -6.51 -2.60
C LEU A 261 9.98 -7.78 -1.98
N ALA A 262 9.17 -8.45 -1.17
CA ALA A 262 9.46 -9.78 -0.65
C ALA A 262 8.67 -10.85 -1.42
N VAL A 263 9.34 -11.90 -1.82
CA VAL A 263 8.76 -13.09 -2.47
C VAL A 263 9.10 -14.32 -1.64
N ILE A 264 8.13 -15.22 -1.46
CA ILE A 264 8.34 -16.51 -0.79
C ILE A 264 8.66 -17.55 -1.86
N GLU A 265 9.77 -18.26 -1.68
CA GLU A 265 10.28 -19.33 -2.54
C GLU A 265 10.53 -20.56 -1.66
N GLY A 266 9.58 -21.48 -1.59
CA GLY A 266 9.63 -22.61 -0.67
C GLY A 266 9.56 -22.17 0.80
N ASP A 267 10.59 -22.49 1.58
CA ASP A 267 10.77 -22.11 2.98
C ASP A 267 11.61 -20.83 3.18
N GLN A 268 12.01 -20.20 2.08
CA GLN A 268 12.82 -18.99 2.06
C GLN A 268 11.98 -17.77 1.67
N ILE A 269 12.43 -16.62 2.13
CA ILE A 269 11.97 -15.31 1.67
C ILE A 269 13.11 -14.60 0.96
N TRP A 270 12.82 -14.07 -0.22
CA TRP A 270 13.72 -13.22 -0.99
C TRP A 270 13.21 -11.79 -0.93
N LEU A 271 13.92 -10.93 -0.21
CA LEU A 271 13.64 -9.51 -0.12
C LEU A 271 14.57 -8.74 -1.06
N ARG A 272 13.98 -7.94 -1.94
CA ARG A 272 14.66 -6.94 -2.75
C ARG A 272 14.30 -5.55 -2.24
N GLY A 273 15.27 -4.65 -2.16
CA GLY A 273 15.08 -3.26 -1.75
C GLY A 273 15.87 -2.31 -2.64
N GLU A 274 15.37 -1.11 -2.83
CA GLU A 274 16.04 -0.04 -3.55
C GLU A 274 15.75 1.28 -2.85
N ILE A 275 16.80 2.03 -2.50
CA ILE A 275 16.70 3.41 -2.04
C ILE A 275 17.23 4.34 -3.13
N LEU A 276 16.57 5.47 -3.35
CA LEU A 276 16.93 6.39 -4.44
C LEU A 276 17.05 7.82 -3.90
N ARG A 277 17.88 8.62 -4.55
CA ARG A 277 17.81 10.07 -4.36
C ARG A 277 16.52 10.62 -4.97
N PRO A 278 15.88 11.63 -4.35
CA PRO A 278 14.64 12.20 -4.85
C PRO A 278 14.74 12.75 -6.28
N ASP A 279 15.91 13.21 -6.69
CA ASP A 279 16.20 13.71 -8.05
C ASP A 279 16.49 12.60 -9.08
N GLY A 280 16.57 11.34 -8.64
CA GLY A 280 16.86 10.18 -9.49
C GLY A 280 18.32 10.07 -9.94
N THR A 281 19.25 10.86 -9.38
CA THR A 281 20.66 10.82 -9.81
C THR A 281 21.43 9.61 -9.29
N GLN A 282 20.93 8.96 -8.22
CA GLN A 282 21.56 7.79 -7.63
C GLN A 282 20.53 6.82 -7.07
N SER A 283 20.81 5.53 -7.21
CA SER A 283 20.06 4.41 -6.62
C SER A 283 21.05 3.45 -5.93
N ILE A 284 20.62 2.88 -4.81
CA ILE A 284 21.34 1.85 -4.10
C ILE A 284 20.40 0.65 -3.95
N PRO A 285 20.51 -0.33 -4.85
CA PRO A 285 19.73 -1.58 -4.77
C PRO A 285 20.42 -2.60 -3.86
N GLY A 286 19.63 -3.53 -3.33
CA GLY A 286 20.14 -4.69 -2.61
C GLY A 286 19.09 -5.79 -2.49
N ALA A 287 19.56 -6.97 -2.09
CA ALA A 287 18.70 -8.11 -1.87
C ALA A 287 19.29 -9.05 -0.80
N LEU A 288 18.42 -9.64 0.00
CA LEU A 288 18.76 -10.70 0.94
C LEU A 288 17.80 -11.88 0.80
N ARG A 289 18.30 -13.08 1.11
CA ARG A 289 17.52 -14.32 1.22
C ARG A 289 17.75 -14.95 2.58
N GLY A 290 16.71 -15.55 3.12
CA GLY A 290 16.81 -16.30 4.38
C GLY A 290 15.49 -16.98 4.74
N PRO A 291 15.45 -17.69 5.87
CA PRO A 291 14.26 -18.36 6.34
C PRO A 291 13.08 -17.39 6.52
N ILE A 292 11.87 -17.86 6.23
CA ILE A 292 10.65 -17.05 6.43
C ILE A 292 10.50 -16.59 7.89
N ALA A 293 10.95 -17.42 8.84
CA ALA A 293 10.91 -17.08 10.27
C ALA A 293 11.70 -15.80 10.61
N ASP A 294 12.72 -15.48 9.82
CA ASP A 294 13.62 -14.32 10.01
C ASP A 294 13.21 -13.11 9.16
N ALA A 295 12.01 -13.10 8.57
CA ALA A 295 11.56 -12.10 7.62
C ALA A 295 11.79 -10.65 8.10
N ALA A 296 11.43 -10.33 9.34
CA ALA A 296 11.62 -8.98 9.89
C ALA A 296 13.10 -8.62 10.10
N ALA A 297 13.92 -9.58 10.54
CA ALA A 297 15.37 -9.39 10.69
C ALA A 297 16.01 -9.11 9.32
N LEU A 298 15.67 -9.91 8.29
CA LEU A 298 16.14 -9.69 6.91
C LEU A 298 15.79 -8.28 6.40
N GLY A 299 14.59 -7.79 6.72
CA GLY A 299 14.18 -6.43 6.37
C GLY A 299 15.08 -5.37 7.01
N THR A 300 15.33 -5.51 8.31
CA THR A 300 16.19 -4.61 9.08
C THR A 300 17.64 -4.64 8.58
N ASP A 301 18.16 -5.84 8.31
CA ASP A 301 19.54 -6.05 7.86
C ASP A 301 19.76 -5.48 6.46
N LEU A 302 18.83 -5.72 5.52
CA LEU A 302 18.91 -5.13 4.19
C LEU A 302 18.91 -3.60 4.25
N ALA A 303 18.04 -3.01 5.05
CA ALA A 303 18.00 -1.56 5.22
C ALA A 303 19.31 -1.01 5.78
N ALA A 304 19.90 -1.68 6.79
CA ALA A 304 21.18 -1.30 7.36
C ALA A 304 22.31 -1.37 6.33
N GLN A 305 22.34 -2.40 5.48
CA GLN A 305 23.32 -2.55 4.40
C GLN A 305 23.21 -1.43 3.36
N LEU A 306 21.98 -1.03 2.97
CA LEU A 306 21.80 0.06 2.01
C LEU A 306 22.16 1.41 2.61
N LEU A 307 21.78 1.66 3.87
CA LEU A 307 22.14 2.90 4.58
C LEU A 307 23.67 3.05 4.74
N ALA A 308 24.39 1.96 4.97
CA ALA A 308 25.86 2.00 5.09
C ALA A 308 26.55 2.43 3.79
N GLN A 309 25.89 2.28 2.64
CA GLN A 309 26.37 2.69 1.32
C GLN A 309 25.90 4.12 0.96
N ALA A 310 24.88 4.61 1.64
CA ALA A 310 24.29 5.91 1.33
C ALA A 310 25.15 7.05 1.90
N PRO A 311 25.51 8.08 1.11
CA PRO A 311 26.16 9.26 1.63
C PRO A 311 25.22 10.05 2.55
N ASN A 312 25.81 10.89 3.42
CA ASN A 312 25.04 11.77 4.28
C ASN A 312 24.06 12.63 3.46
N GLY A 313 22.82 12.74 3.92
CA GLY A 313 21.79 13.51 3.22
C GLY A 313 21.26 12.84 1.94
N PHE A 314 21.34 11.52 1.84
CA PHE A 314 20.92 10.78 0.65
C PHE A 314 19.47 11.05 0.22
N PHE A 315 18.56 11.25 1.17
CA PHE A 315 17.14 11.51 0.92
C PHE A 315 16.77 13.01 0.91
N ILE A 316 17.76 13.90 0.93
CA ILE A 316 17.55 15.36 0.93
C ILE A 316 17.71 15.93 -0.47
#